data_eb9aaf6713e5ad2fce9348b35a6abd97
#
_entry.id   eb9aaf6713e5ad2fce9348b35a6abd97
#
_cell.length_a   1.000
_cell.length_b   1.000
_cell.length_c   1.000
_cell.angle_alpha   90.00
_cell.angle_beta   90.00
_cell.angle_gamma   90.00
#
_symmetry.space_group_name_H-M   'P 1'
#
loop_
_entity.id
_entity.type
_entity.pdbx_description
1 polymer ?
#
loop_
_entity_poly.entity_id
_entity_poly.type
_entity_poly.pdbx_seq_one_letter_code
_entity_poly.pdbx_strand_id
1 'polypeptide(L)'
;MASAPLGNLIFRSPAAVPARKAISNCAILRSASLDLPRSLHFFSRETFSRPPKATPSQKYVYPDPIPEFASAETQKFKAELLKKLSKEKESFGNDLQTVVNVCAEIFSEFLHKDYGGPGTLLIEPFTDMMVALKEKNLPGAPLAARASLLWAQNYVDDDWEDWNSISDK
;
A
#
# COMPACT_ATOMS: atom_id res chain seq x y z
N MET A 1 23.53 52.38 34.19
CA MET A 1 22.51 52.05 35.19
C MET A 1 21.17 52.13 34.51
N ALA A 2 20.58 50.98 34.14
CA ALA A 2 19.14 50.86 33.85
C ALA A 2 18.82 49.38 33.89
N SER A 3 18.07 48.97 34.90
CA SER A 3 17.57 47.61 35.15
C SER A 3 16.41 47.31 34.23
N ALA A 4 16.43 46.14 33.60
CA ALA A 4 15.27 45.56 32.89
C ALA A 4 14.45 44.66 33.84
N PRO A 5 13.11 44.65 33.79
CA PRO A 5 12.28 43.78 34.61
C PRO A 5 12.08 42.41 33.94
N LEU A 6 12.17 41.38 34.77
CA LEU A 6 11.84 39.98 34.47
C LEU A 6 10.34 39.82 34.21
N GLY A 7 9.97 39.41 33.01
CA GLY A 7 8.59 38.99 32.66
C GLY A 7 8.32 37.57 33.09
N ASN A 8 7.32 37.37 33.98
CA ASN A 8 6.80 36.10 34.42
C ASN A 8 6.09 35.37 33.28
N LEU A 9 6.62 34.23 32.85
CA LEU A 9 5.95 33.28 32.02
C LEU A 9 4.99 32.41 32.87
N ILE A 10 3.72 32.69 32.76
CA ILE A 10 2.65 31.87 33.35
C ILE A 10 2.48 30.61 32.52
N PHE A 11 2.93 29.49 33.08
CA PHE A 11 2.62 28.16 32.55
C PHE A 11 1.13 27.85 32.73
N ARG A 12 0.38 27.85 31.62
CA ARG A 12 -1.02 27.44 31.59
C ARG A 12 -1.08 25.95 31.31
N SER A 13 -1.44 25.16 32.34
CA SER A 13 -1.67 23.71 32.19
C SER A 13 -2.83 23.41 31.24
N PRO A 14 -2.71 22.42 30.33
CA PRO A 14 -3.86 21.99 29.56
C PRO A 14 -4.79 21.12 30.39
N ALA A 15 -6.09 21.41 30.26
CA ALA A 15 -7.20 20.78 30.95
C ALA A 15 -7.29 19.27 30.60
N ALA A 16 -7.60 18.48 31.63
CA ALA A 16 -7.85 17.05 31.55
C ALA A 16 -9.06 16.71 30.66
N VAL A 17 -8.86 15.77 29.74
CA VAL A 17 -9.90 15.18 28.90
C VAL A 17 -10.63 14.11 29.72
N PRO A 18 -11.98 14.13 29.85
CA PRO A 18 -12.70 13.10 30.58
C PRO A 18 -12.73 11.77 29.81
N ALA A 19 -12.35 10.71 30.52
CA ALA A 19 -12.45 9.33 30.06
C ALA A 19 -13.90 8.94 29.78
N ARG A 20 -14.20 8.55 28.55
CA ARG A 20 -15.49 7.93 28.19
C ARG A 20 -15.53 6.51 28.73
N LYS A 21 -16.50 6.27 29.65
CA LYS A 21 -16.87 4.94 30.15
C LYS A 21 -17.37 4.07 28.98
N ALA A 22 -16.68 2.97 28.71
CA ALA A 22 -17.19 1.89 27.88
C ALA A 22 -18.35 1.21 28.64
N ILE A 23 -19.55 1.28 28.07
CA ILE A 23 -20.72 0.52 28.56
C ILE A 23 -20.65 -0.83 27.84
N SER A 24 -20.23 -1.84 28.61
CA SER A 24 -20.29 -3.25 28.18
C SER A 24 -21.72 -3.75 28.43
N ASN A 25 -22.56 -3.75 27.40
CA ASN A 25 -23.84 -4.44 27.42
C ASN A 25 -23.64 -5.90 27.05
N CYS A 26 -23.37 -6.72 28.04
CA CYS A 26 -23.44 -8.16 27.95
C CYS A 26 -24.94 -8.55 28.04
N ALA A 27 -25.59 -8.72 26.88
CA ALA A 27 -26.95 -9.27 26.82
C ALA A 27 -26.84 -10.79 26.97
N ILE A 28 -27.27 -11.28 28.12
CA ILE A 28 -27.48 -12.70 28.40
C ILE A 28 -28.69 -13.16 27.60
N LEU A 29 -28.46 -13.87 26.49
CA LEU A 29 -29.51 -14.57 25.77
C LEU A 29 -29.91 -15.83 26.55
N ARG A 30 -31.08 -15.75 27.21
CA ARG A 30 -31.76 -16.93 27.77
C ARG A 30 -32.18 -17.83 26.64
N SER A 31 -31.67 -19.06 26.63
CA SER A 31 -32.12 -20.14 25.78
C SER A 31 -33.57 -20.48 26.11
N ALA A 32 -34.49 -20.15 25.22
CA ALA A 32 -35.82 -20.72 25.22
C ALA A 32 -35.78 -22.05 24.51
N SER A 33 -35.99 -23.12 25.25
CA SER A 33 -36.23 -24.47 24.71
C SER A 33 -37.58 -24.47 24.00
N LEU A 34 -37.56 -24.54 22.68
CA LEU A 34 -38.75 -24.84 21.87
C LEU A 34 -38.75 -26.33 21.59
N ASP A 35 -39.66 -27.04 22.27
CA ASP A 35 -40.01 -28.42 21.93
C ASP A 35 -40.64 -28.46 20.54
N LEU A 36 -39.91 -28.96 19.58
CA LEU A 36 -40.41 -29.27 18.24
C LEU A 36 -40.85 -30.73 18.16
N PRO A 37 -42.08 -31.03 17.67
CA PRO A 37 -42.55 -32.39 17.51
C PRO A 37 -41.72 -33.16 16.49
N ARG A 38 -41.28 -34.32 16.91
CA ARG A 38 -40.49 -35.30 16.19
C ARG A 38 -41.30 -35.91 15.06
N SER A 39 -41.28 -35.33 13.87
CA SER A 39 -41.79 -35.99 12.65
C SER A 39 -40.62 -36.65 11.92
N LEU A 40 -40.59 -37.98 12.03
CA LEU A 40 -39.67 -38.86 11.33
C LEU A 40 -40.15 -39.00 9.86
N HIS A 41 -39.64 -38.16 8.97
CA HIS A 41 -39.65 -38.46 7.56
C HIS A 41 -38.25 -38.84 7.10
N PHE A 42 -38.01 -40.14 7.07
CA PHE A 42 -36.85 -40.78 6.48
C PHE A 42 -36.97 -40.66 4.96
N PHE A 43 -36.43 -39.59 4.38
CA PHE A 43 -36.12 -39.54 2.96
C PHE A 43 -34.63 -39.71 2.79
N SER A 44 -34.21 -40.97 2.72
CA SER A 44 -32.90 -41.35 2.24
C SER A 44 -32.82 -40.99 0.76
N ARG A 45 -32.36 -39.78 0.44
CA ARG A 45 -31.93 -39.42 -0.90
C ARG A 45 -30.41 -39.28 -0.82
N GLU A 46 -29.75 -40.41 -1.03
CA GLU A 46 -28.34 -40.45 -1.32
C GLU A 46 -28.07 -39.71 -2.64
N THR A 47 -27.97 -38.39 -2.56
CA THR A 47 -27.33 -37.61 -3.61
C THR A 47 -25.85 -37.83 -3.41
N PHE A 48 -25.26 -38.78 -4.07
CA PHE A 48 -23.83 -38.84 -4.31
C PHE A 48 -23.43 -37.56 -5.03
N SER A 49 -23.16 -36.51 -4.26
CA SER A 49 -22.46 -35.32 -4.75
C SER A 49 -21.07 -35.77 -5.11
N ARG A 50 -20.88 -36.09 -6.39
CA ARG A 50 -19.57 -36.34 -6.95
C ARG A 50 -18.74 -35.09 -6.62
N PRO A 51 -17.65 -35.21 -5.86
CA PRO A 51 -16.84 -34.02 -5.55
C PRO A 51 -16.43 -33.34 -6.88
N PRO A 52 -16.57 -32.03 -7.02
CA PRO A 52 -16.16 -31.35 -8.23
C PRO A 52 -14.70 -31.71 -8.48
N LYS A 53 -14.44 -32.34 -9.61
CA LYS A 53 -13.08 -32.69 -10.03
C LYS A 53 -12.38 -31.38 -10.23
N ALA A 54 -11.49 -31.01 -9.32
CA ALA A 54 -10.66 -29.79 -9.45
C ALA A 54 -9.90 -29.93 -10.77
N THR A 55 -10.29 -29.13 -11.77
CA THR A 55 -9.50 -28.98 -12.98
C THR A 55 -8.15 -28.41 -12.53
N PRO A 56 -7.01 -29.03 -12.90
CA PRO A 56 -5.73 -28.45 -12.55
C PRO A 56 -5.72 -27.02 -13.06
N SER A 57 -5.56 -26.06 -12.13
CA SER A 57 -5.47 -24.65 -12.49
C SER A 57 -4.31 -24.50 -13.47
N GLN A 58 -4.57 -24.02 -14.68
CA GLN A 58 -3.51 -23.66 -15.60
C GLN A 58 -2.63 -22.65 -14.86
N LYS A 59 -1.36 -23.03 -14.66
CA LYS A 59 -0.38 -22.12 -14.06
C LYS A 59 -0.21 -20.96 -15.02
N TYR A 60 -0.69 -19.79 -14.62
CA TYR A 60 -0.47 -18.57 -15.41
C TYR A 60 1.02 -18.27 -15.44
N VAL A 61 1.55 -18.11 -16.65
CA VAL A 61 2.96 -17.72 -16.86
C VAL A 61 2.93 -16.23 -17.19
N TYR A 62 3.55 -15.42 -16.35
CA TYR A 62 3.70 -14.00 -16.61
C TYR A 62 4.67 -13.76 -17.76
N PRO A 63 4.42 -12.74 -18.61
CA PRO A 63 5.36 -12.35 -19.66
C PRO A 63 6.71 -11.89 -19.07
N ASP A 64 7.74 -11.98 -19.87
CA ASP A 64 9.04 -11.43 -19.53
C ASP A 64 8.98 -9.88 -19.49
N PRO A 65 9.78 -9.21 -18.64
CA PRO A 65 9.85 -7.76 -18.60
C PRO A 65 10.20 -7.14 -19.95
N ILE A 66 9.54 -6.02 -20.31
CA ILE A 66 9.78 -5.29 -21.55
C ILE A 66 10.70 -4.09 -21.27
N PRO A 67 11.95 -4.06 -21.78
CA PRO A 67 12.91 -3.00 -21.45
C PRO A 67 12.47 -1.60 -21.92
N GLU A 68 11.78 -1.51 -23.05
CA GLU A 68 11.27 -0.25 -23.61
C GLU A 68 10.18 0.34 -22.70
N PHE A 69 9.25 -0.49 -22.26
CA PHE A 69 8.24 -0.10 -21.28
C PHE A 69 8.91 0.34 -19.98
N ALA A 70 9.80 -0.45 -19.42
CA ALA A 70 10.49 -0.17 -18.18
C ALA A 70 11.21 1.19 -18.20
N SER A 71 11.84 1.52 -19.34
CA SER A 71 12.54 2.79 -19.53
C SER A 71 11.57 3.98 -19.58
N ALA A 72 10.49 3.86 -20.34
CA ALA A 72 9.48 4.91 -20.48
C ALA A 72 8.77 5.16 -19.14
N GLU A 73 8.39 4.08 -18.47
CA GLU A 73 7.66 4.13 -17.20
C GLU A 73 8.52 4.70 -16.07
N THR A 74 9.83 4.36 -16.03
CA THR A 74 10.77 4.97 -15.08
C THR A 74 10.87 6.49 -15.25
N GLN A 75 10.86 6.99 -16.49
CA GLN A 75 10.91 8.44 -16.74
C GLN A 75 9.62 9.13 -16.27
N LYS A 76 8.45 8.53 -16.56
CA LYS A 76 7.15 9.01 -16.10
C LYS A 76 7.09 9.03 -14.57
N PHE A 77 7.47 7.92 -13.94
CA PHE A 77 7.54 7.79 -12.48
C PHE A 77 8.39 8.90 -11.86
N LYS A 78 9.60 9.12 -12.37
CA LYS A 78 10.53 10.14 -11.88
C LYS A 78 9.93 11.55 -11.93
N ALA A 79 9.29 11.89 -13.04
CA ALA A 79 8.66 13.21 -13.22
C ALA A 79 7.48 13.42 -12.27
N GLU A 80 6.58 12.43 -12.16
CA GLU A 80 5.41 12.53 -11.31
C GLU A 80 5.77 12.45 -9.81
N LEU A 81 6.74 11.62 -9.44
CA LEU A 81 7.24 11.56 -8.05
C LEU A 81 7.85 12.89 -7.64
N LEU A 82 8.69 13.49 -8.49
CA LEU A 82 9.24 14.82 -8.24
C LEU A 82 8.16 15.86 -8.04
N LYS A 83 7.16 15.88 -8.91
CA LYS A 83 6.01 16.80 -8.83
C LYS A 83 5.19 16.57 -7.55
N LYS A 84 5.00 15.32 -7.13
CA LYS A 84 4.27 14.97 -5.91
C LYS A 84 5.05 15.41 -4.66
N LEU A 85 6.33 15.05 -4.56
CA LEU A 85 7.16 15.35 -3.40
C LEU A 85 7.54 16.84 -3.30
N SER A 86 7.54 17.59 -4.40
CA SER A 86 7.79 19.04 -4.38
C SER A 86 6.73 19.82 -3.62
N LYS A 87 5.52 19.25 -3.44
CA LYS A 87 4.45 19.84 -2.61
C LYS A 87 4.79 19.78 -1.12
N GLU A 88 5.64 18.83 -0.72
CA GLU A 88 6.10 18.60 0.65
C GLU A 88 7.60 18.91 0.80
N LYS A 89 8.07 19.92 0.06
CA LYS A 89 9.49 20.30 -0.03
C LYS A 89 10.14 20.55 1.34
N GLU A 90 9.39 21.00 2.31
CA GLU A 90 9.88 21.23 3.69
C GLU A 90 10.44 19.94 4.33
N SER A 91 9.88 18.78 3.98
CA SER A 91 10.33 17.48 4.50
C SER A 91 11.62 16.97 3.84
N PHE A 92 11.98 17.46 2.66
CA PHE A 92 13.11 16.99 1.86
C PHE A 92 14.27 17.99 1.75
N GLY A 93 14.00 19.28 1.98
CA GLY A 93 14.99 20.34 1.86
C GLY A 93 15.64 20.39 0.47
N ASN A 94 16.98 20.39 0.44
CA ASN A 94 17.77 20.43 -0.79
C ASN A 94 17.98 19.02 -1.40
N ASP A 95 17.66 17.96 -0.68
CA ASP A 95 17.95 16.58 -1.08
C ASP A 95 16.82 15.94 -1.91
N LEU A 96 15.74 16.68 -2.18
CA LEU A 96 14.58 16.19 -2.92
C LEU A 96 14.97 15.49 -4.23
N GLN A 97 15.85 16.11 -5.02
CA GLN A 97 16.27 15.53 -6.30
C GLN A 97 17.05 14.22 -6.11
N THR A 98 17.90 14.15 -5.08
CA THR A 98 18.65 12.95 -4.73
C THR A 98 17.71 11.83 -4.30
N VAL A 99 16.73 12.14 -3.46
CA VAL A 99 15.68 11.18 -3.04
C VAL A 99 14.93 10.60 -4.23
N VAL A 100 14.47 11.46 -5.15
CA VAL A 100 13.75 11.02 -6.36
C VAL A 100 14.64 10.15 -7.25
N ASN A 101 15.93 10.48 -7.40
CA ASN A 101 16.84 9.70 -8.21
C ASN A 101 17.07 8.30 -7.64
N VAL A 102 17.26 8.17 -6.31
CA VAL A 102 17.39 6.87 -5.64
C VAL A 102 16.12 6.01 -5.82
N CYS A 103 14.94 6.60 -5.64
CA CYS A 103 13.69 5.88 -5.86
C CYS A 103 13.55 5.44 -7.32
N ALA A 104 13.90 6.30 -8.29
CA ALA A 104 13.80 5.98 -9.71
C ALA A 104 14.79 4.88 -10.13
N GLU A 105 15.98 4.84 -9.54
CA GLU A 105 16.98 3.80 -9.80
C GLU A 105 16.47 2.41 -9.37
N ILE A 106 15.99 2.30 -8.14
CA ILE A 106 15.44 1.04 -7.60
C ILE A 106 14.19 0.61 -8.38
N PHE A 107 13.32 1.55 -8.71
CA PHE A 107 12.11 1.26 -9.48
C PHE A 107 12.43 0.78 -10.91
N SER A 108 13.41 1.41 -11.55
CA SER A 108 13.91 0.99 -12.87
C SER A 108 14.45 -0.43 -12.84
N GLU A 109 15.24 -0.78 -11.82
CA GLU A 109 15.77 -2.12 -11.66
C GLU A 109 14.66 -3.17 -11.54
N PHE A 110 13.64 -2.89 -10.72
CA PHE A 110 12.48 -3.75 -10.57
C PHE A 110 11.72 -3.93 -11.90
N LEU A 111 11.43 -2.85 -12.61
CA LEU A 111 10.69 -2.92 -13.88
C LEU A 111 11.45 -3.71 -14.97
N HIS A 112 12.79 -3.68 -14.97
CA HIS A 112 13.59 -4.40 -15.95
C HIS A 112 13.78 -5.89 -15.61
N LYS A 113 13.65 -6.27 -14.32
CA LYS A 113 13.95 -7.64 -13.87
C LYS A 113 12.73 -8.46 -13.53
N ASP A 114 11.78 -7.86 -12.84
CA ASP A 114 10.75 -8.60 -12.12
C ASP A 114 9.32 -8.26 -12.57
N TYR A 115 9.11 -7.11 -13.22
CA TYR A 115 7.78 -6.70 -13.62
C TYR A 115 7.39 -7.28 -14.99
N GLY A 116 6.42 -8.19 -14.99
CA GLY A 116 5.87 -8.84 -16.19
C GLY A 116 4.39 -8.55 -16.45
N GLY A 117 3.87 -7.41 -15.94
CA GLY A 117 2.47 -6.99 -16.15
C GLY A 117 1.60 -7.06 -14.91
N PRO A 118 0.29 -6.84 -15.06
CA PRO A 118 -0.67 -6.78 -13.96
C PRO A 118 -0.58 -7.98 -13.02
N GLY A 119 -0.50 -7.71 -11.73
CA GLY A 119 -0.35 -8.72 -10.69
C GLY A 119 1.08 -9.13 -10.36
N THR A 120 2.10 -8.56 -11.03
CA THR A 120 3.52 -8.78 -10.70
C THR A 120 4.13 -7.61 -9.92
N LEU A 121 3.34 -6.58 -9.60
CA LEU A 121 3.80 -5.46 -8.79
C LEU A 121 4.08 -5.92 -7.35
N LEU A 122 5.36 -5.98 -6.99
CA LEU A 122 5.84 -6.40 -5.66
C LEU A 122 5.97 -5.21 -4.72
N ILE A 123 5.98 -5.49 -3.42
CA ILE A 123 6.17 -4.47 -2.36
C ILE A 123 7.64 -4.25 -2.05
N GLU A 124 8.49 -5.25 -2.32
CA GLU A 124 9.92 -5.26 -2.04
C GLU A 124 10.65 -4.01 -2.54
N PRO A 125 10.50 -3.54 -3.80
CA PRO A 125 11.24 -2.39 -4.29
C PRO A 125 10.94 -1.11 -3.49
N PHE A 126 9.74 -0.95 -2.97
CA PHE A 126 9.39 0.22 -2.14
C PHE A 126 9.94 0.13 -0.72
N THR A 127 10.11 -1.08 -0.20
CA THR A 127 10.83 -1.31 1.06
C THR A 127 12.31 -1.01 0.88
N ASP A 128 12.89 -1.44 -0.23
CA ASP A 128 14.29 -1.19 -0.58
C ASP A 128 14.57 0.30 -0.78
N MET A 129 13.65 1.05 -1.40
CA MET A 129 13.70 2.51 -1.47
C MET A 129 13.81 3.13 -0.07
N MET A 130 12.96 2.68 0.86
CA MET A 130 12.97 3.19 2.23
C MET A 130 14.29 2.88 2.96
N VAL A 131 14.83 1.67 2.77
CA VAL A 131 16.11 1.25 3.37
C VAL A 131 17.27 2.04 2.76
N ALA A 132 17.38 2.10 1.44
CA ALA A 132 18.43 2.82 0.73
C ALA A 132 18.47 4.32 1.06
N LEU A 133 17.29 4.95 1.18
CA LEU A 133 17.20 6.34 1.58
C LEU A 133 17.67 6.56 3.03
N LYS A 134 17.37 5.63 3.94
CA LYS A 134 17.84 5.69 5.34
C LYS A 134 19.35 5.46 5.44
N GLU A 135 19.90 4.52 4.69
CA GLU A 135 21.35 4.25 4.66
C GLU A 135 22.15 5.44 4.14
N LYS A 136 21.59 6.14 3.15
CA LYS A 136 22.15 7.38 2.63
C LYS A 136 21.89 8.62 3.51
N ASN A 137 21.23 8.44 4.66
CA ASN A 137 20.81 9.51 5.57
C ASN A 137 19.98 10.61 4.88
N LEU A 138 19.18 10.26 3.89
CA LEU A 138 18.32 11.19 3.17
C LEU A 138 17.00 11.41 3.92
N PRO A 139 16.50 12.66 3.94
CA PRO A 139 15.27 12.98 4.66
C PRO A 139 14.04 12.43 3.95
N GLY A 140 12.94 12.25 4.70
CA GLY A 140 11.63 11.89 4.14
C GLY A 140 11.53 10.48 3.56
N ALA A 141 12.42 9.53 3.91
CA ALA A 141 12.44 8.17 3.39
C ALA A 141 11.07 7.43 3.43
N PRO A 142 10.32 7.41 4.54
CA PRO A 142 9.02 6.75 4.57
C PRO A 142 7.98 7.43 3.66
N LEU A 143 8.06 8.75 3.53
CA LEU A 143 7.15 9.52 2.71
C LEU A 143 7.40 9.27 1.23
N ALA A 144 8.66 9.26 0.80
CA ALA A 144 9.06 8.97 -0.57
C ALA A 144 8.67 7.55 -0.98
N ALA A 145 8.99 6.54 -0.16
CA ALA A 145 8.64 5.14 -0.43
C ALA A 145 7.12 4.93 -0.53
N ARG A 146 6.35 5.53 0.39
CA ARG A 146 4.88 5.47 0.33
C ARG A 146 4.31 6.17 -0.89
N ALA A 147 4.86 7.34 -1.25
CA ALA A 147 4.43 8.07 -2.44
C ALA A 147 4.68 7.28 -3.72
N SER A 148 5.83 6.59 -3.79
CA SER A 148 6.22 5.70 -4.88
C SER A 148 5.28 4.49 -5.00
N LEU A 149 4.99 3.81 -3.89
CA LEU A 149 4.06 2.67 -3.87
C LEU A 149 2.66 3.08 -4.35
N LEU A 150 2.12 4.17 -3.80
CA LEU A 150 0.79 4.65 -4.20
C LEU A 150 0.73 5.07 -5.66
N TRP A 151 1.82 5.61 -6.20
CA TRP A 151 1.89 5.93 -7.62
C TRP A 151 1.89 4.67 -8.47
N ALA A 152 2.74 3.70 -8.14
CA ALA A 152 2.84 2.45 -8.89
C ALA A 152 1.53 1.67 -8.90
N GLN A 153 0.85 1.56 -7.75
CA GLN A 153 -0.46 0.89 -7.65
C GLN A 153 -1.57 1.54 -8.48
N ASN A 154 -1.45 2.82 -8.79
CA ASN A 154 -2.48 3.54 -9.52
C ASN A 154 -2.23 3.62 -11.03
N TYR A 155 -1.00 3.39 -11.49
CA TYR A 155 -0.66 3.69 -12.88
C TYR A 155 0.05 2.56 -13.62
N VAL A 156 0.90 1.78 -12.97
CA VAL A 156 1.81 0.86 -13.68
C VAL A 156 1.07 -0.23 -14.44
N ASP A 157 0.04 -0.82 -13.82
CA ASP A 157 -0.72 -1.90 -14.45
C ASP A 157 -1.59 -1.38 -15.60
N ASP A 158 -2.21 -0.19 -15.45
CA ASP A 158 -2.99 0.44 -16.52
C ASP A 158 -2.08 0.86 -17.70
N ASP A 159 -0.91 1.44 -17.42
CA ASP A 159 0.07 1.83 -18.44
C ASP A 159 0.65 0.62 -19.19
N TRP A 160 0.78 -0.53 -18.51
CA TRP A 160 1.17 -1.78 -19.17
C TRP A 160 0.10 -2.27 -20.15
N GLU A 161 -1.15 -2.23 -19.78
CA GLU A 161 -2.27 -2.62 -20.66
C GLU A 161 -2.34 -1.70 -21.88
N ASP A 162 -2.20 -0.39 -21.68
CA ASP A 162 -2.15 0.59 -22.76
C ASP A 162 -0.97 0.33 -23.70
N TRP A 163 0.22 0.07 -23.17
CA TRP A 163 1.43 -0.23 -23.94
C TRP A 163 1.24 -1.44 -24.87
N ASN A 164 0.72 -2.53 -24.32
CA ASN A 164 0.51 -3.76 -25.11
C ASN A 164 -0.60 -3.59 -26.15
N SER A 165 -1.64 -2.82 -25.86
CA SER A 165 -2.72 -2.56 -26.82
C SER A 165 -2.26 -1.78 -28.06
N ILE A 166 -1.17 -1.02 -27.96
CA ILE A 166 -0.55 -0.27 -29.05
C ILE A 166 0.39 -1.16 -29.87
N SER A 167 1.07 -2.10 -29.21
CA SER A 167 2.05 -3.01 -29.86
C SER A 167 1.41 -4.07 -30.75
N ASP A 168 0.11 -4.37 -30.54
CA ASP A 168 -0.64 -5.37 -31.31
C ASP A 168 -1.27 -4.81 -32.61
N LYS A 169 -1.04 -3.53 -32.96
CA LYS A 169 -1.52 -2.88 -34.19
C LYS A 169 -0.42 -2.69 -35.21
#